data_f34f093f2f09d82331084da3d6b17c89
#
_entry.id   f34f093f2f09d82331084da3d6b17c89
#
_cell.length_a   1.000
_cell.length_b   1.000
_cell.length_c   1.000
_cell.angle_alpha   90.00
_cell.angle_beta   90.00
_cell.angle_gamma   90.00
#
_symmetry.space_group_name_H-M   'P 1'
#
loop_
_entity.id
_entity.type
_entity.pdbx_description
1 polymer ?
#
loop_
_entity_poly.entity_id
_entity_poly.type
_entity_poly.pdbx_seq_one_letter_code
_entity_poly.pdbx_strand_id
1 'polypeptide(L)'
;LSENNTVIEDDTERGTFMIRKGMRVKDFFAVGGKVYFTQADAPYEVLSYGDPESGSYLGVPMESLWETPWLDLGKAYMKRDFVLRFTADADENDVPVEMTIKTERREKTRVVLLQRQRKDYRVKIQVSGVRMKLKIRSHAKAAGWRIYGGVQAEYSLDEV
;
A
#
# COMPACT_ATOMS: atom_id res chain seq x y z
N LEU A 1 17.18 -16.97 3.21
CA LEU A 1 15.82 -16.40 3.43
C LEU A 1 15.65 -15.74 4.80
N SER A 2 16.47 -16.04 5.80
CA SER A 2 16.23 -15.65 7.19
C SER A 2 16.75 -14.27 7.60
N GLU A 3 17.66 -13.67 6.88
CA GLU A 3 18.31 -12.43 7.35
C GLU A 3 17.48 -11.16 7.15
N ASN A 4 16.51 -11.14 6.24
CA ASN A 4 15.78 -9.93 5.89
C ASN A 4 14.30 -9.91 6.32
N ASN A 5 13.78 -10.94 6.99
CA ASN A 5 12.37 -11.02 7.38
C ASN A 5 11.39 -10.61 6.25
N THR A 6 11.70 -11.04 5.03
CA THR A 6 11.00 -10.62 3.82
C THR A 6 10.45 -11.84 3.10
N VAL A 7 9.18 -11.81 2.75
CA VAL A 7 8.50 -12.79 1.89
C VAL A 7 8.17 -12.13 0.57
N ILE A 8 8.48 -12.81 -0.52
CA ILE A 8 8.07 -12.40 -1.87
C ILE A 8 6.98 -13.38 -2.30
N GLU A 9 5.81 -12.84 -2.60
CA GLU A 9 4.67 -13.55 -3.14
C GLU A 9 4.57 -13.21 -4.63
N ASP A 10 4.64 -14.22 -5.49
CA ASP A 10 4.56 -14.07 -6.94
C ASP A 10 3.20 -14.55 -7.43
N ASP A 11 2.43 -13.66 -8.04
CA ASP A 11 1.19 -13.98 -8.73
C ASP A 11 1.52 -14.24 -10.21
N THR A 12 1.77 -15.50 -10.52
CA THR A 12 2.16 -15.94 -11.86
C THR A 12 1.06 -15.77 -12.91
N GLU A 13 -0.21 -15.70 -12.50
CA GLU A 13 -1.33 -15.50 -13.42
C GLU A 13 -1.40 -14.03 -13.89
N ARG A 14 -1.10 -13.10 -12.97
CA ARG A 14 -1.15 -11.66 -13.24
C ARG A 14 0.20 -11.06 -13.59
N GLY A 15 1.29 -11.82 -13.44
CA GLY A 15 2.66 -11.34 -13.63
C GLY A 15 3.03 -10.22 -12.65
N THR A 16 2.51 -10.27 -11.43
CA THR A 16 2.75 -9.29 -10.38
C THR A 16 3.37 -9.95 -9.17
N PHE A 17 4.10 -9.20 -8.38
CA PHE A 17 4.64 -9.70 -7.12
C PHE A 17 4.35 -8.74 -5.97
N MET A 18 4.28 -9.29 -4.78
CA MET A 18 4.10 -8.55 -3.54
C MET A 18 5.26 -8.84 -2.59
N ILE A 19 5.76 -7.81 -1.92
CA ILE A 19 6.83 -7.94 -0.93
C ILE A 19 6.22 -7.70 0.45
N ARG A 20 6.32 -8.71 1.32
CA ARG A 20 5.90 -8.62 2.72
C ARG A 20 7.13 -8.56 3.62
N LYS A 21 7.21 -7.56 4.47
CA LYS A 21 8.31 -7.35 5.41
C LYS A 21 7.86 -7.64 6.84
N GLY A 22 8.83 -8.00 7.70
CA GLY A 22 8.57 -8.26 9.12
C GLY A 22 8.12 -9.68 9.44
N MET A 23 8.06 -10.56 8.44
CA MET A 23 7.71 -11.96 8.63
C MET A 23 8.98 -12.81 8.82
N ARG A 24 9.19 -13.30 10.03
CA ARG A 24 10.31 -14.21 10.37
C ARG A 24 9.96 -15.65 10.02
N VAL A 25 9.67 -15.91 8.76
CA VAL A 25 9.30 -17.24 8.30
C VAL A 25 10.51 -18.17 8.33
N LYS A 26 10.32 -19.36 8.90
CA LYS A 26 11.27 -20.45 8.84
C LYS A 26 10.96 -21.38 7.67
N ASP A 27 9.76 -21.90 7.64
CA ASP A 27 9.33 -22.86 6.63
C ASP A 27 7.90 -22.54 6.16
N PHE A 28 7.61 -22.83 4.89
CA PHE A 28 6.27 -22.82 4.30
C PHE A 28 5.83 -24.24 3.92
N PHE A 29 4.55 -24.52 4.07
CA PHE A 29 3.94 -25.73 3.56
C PHE A 29 2.48 -25.49 3.17
N ALA A 30 1.93 -26.30 2.25
CA ALA A 30 0.57 -26.19 1.79
C ALA A 30 -0.22 -27.46 2.13
N VAL A 31 -1.43 -27.28 2.68
CA VAL A 31 -2.36 -28.37 2.97
C VAL A 31 -3.76 -27.92 2.60
N GLY A 32 -4.46 -28.73 1.77
CA GLY A 32 -5.85 -28.47 1.41
C GLY A 32 -6.07 -27.11 0.71
N GLY A 33 -5.11 -26.66 -0.10
CA GLY A 33 -5.19 -25.38 -0.81
C GLY A 33 -4.90 -24.14 0.05
N LYS A 34 -4.56 -24.35 1.31
CA LYS A 34 -4.12 -23.27 2.21
C LYS A 34 -2.62 -23.33 2.44
N VAL A 35 -1.98 -22.19 2.50
CA VAL A 35 -0.55 -22.09 2.83
C VAL A 35 -0.40 -21.80 4.32
N TYR A 36 0.50 -22.53 4.94
CA TYR A 36 0.88 -22.38 6.34
C TYR A 36 2.37 -22.09 6.45
N PHE A 37 2.79 -21.54 7.57
CA PHE A 37 4.21 -21.31 7.84
C PHE A 37 4.52 -21.44 9.32
N THR A 38 5.80 -21.64 9.63
CA THR A 38 6.34 -21.56 10.98
C THR A 38 7.27 -20.35 11.09
N GLN A 39 7.42 -19.83 12.30
CA GLN A 39 8.35 -18.74 12.57
C GLN A 39 9.70 -19.22 13.10
N ALA A 40 10.76 -18.45 12.84
CA ALA A 40 12.09 -18.82 13.29
C ALA A 40 12.24 -18.79 14.82
N ASP A 41 11.49 -17.89 15.48
CA ASP A 41 11.46 -17.71 16.94
C ASP A 41 10.34 -18.49 17.64
N ALA A 42 9.38 -19.03 16.87
CA ALA A 42 8.32 -19.88 17.36
C ALA A 42 8.10 -21.11 16.44
N PRO A 43 9.11 -22.02 16.33
CA PRO A 43 9.11 -23.08 15.32
C PRO A 43 8.04 -24.17 15.54
N TYR A 44 7.36 -24.18 16.69
CA TYR A 44 6.31 -25.11 17.05
C TYR A 44 4.90 -24.54 16.79
N GLU A 45 4.79 -23.26 16.43
CA GLU A 45 3.53 -22.62 16.06
C GLU A 45 3.34 -22.67 14.55
N VAL A 46 2.22 -23.23 14.13
CA VAL A 46 1.81 -23.27 12.73
C VAL A 46 0.77 -22.20 12.49
N LEU A 47 1.03 -21.38 11.53
CA LEU A 47 0.26 -20.17 11.24
C LEU A 47 -0.25 -20.21 9.81
N SER A 48 -1.49 -19.78 9.55
CA SER A 48 -2.03 -19.72 8.20
C SER A 48 -1.56 -18.47 7.47
N TYR A 49 -1.18 -18.62 6.21
CA TYR A 49 -0.80 -17.53 5.35
C TYR A 49 -2.03 -16.99 4.61
N GLY A 50 -2.19 -15.66 4.63
CA GLY A 50 -3.23 -15.01 3.83
C GLY A 50 -4.65 -15.21 4.36
N ASP A 51 -4.84 -15.28 5.69
CA ASP A 51 -6.19 -15.22 6.26
C ASP A 51 -6.80 -13.85 5.99
N PRO A 52 -7.77 -13.74 5.06
CA PRO A 52 -8.33 -12.46 4.66
C PRO A 52 -9.17 -11.80 5.77
N GLU A 53 -9.58 -12.55 6.78
CA GLU A 53 -10.44 -12.05 7.84
C GLU A 53 -9.65 -11.36 8.97
N SER A 54 -8.35 -11.62 9.08
CA SER A 54 -7.62 -11.14 10.25
C SER A 54 -6.98 -9.76 10.07
N GLY A 55 -6.77 -9.25 8.85
CA GLY A 55 -6.05 -7.98 8.62
C GLY A 55 -4.72 -7.89 9.38
N SER A 56 -4.37 -8.99 10.02
CA SER A 56 -3.20 -9.13 10.86
C SER A 56 -2.49 -10.43 10.55
N TYR A 57 -1.19 -10.40 10.63
CA TYR A 57 -0.37 -11.60 10.66
C TYR A 57 -0.06 -11.91 12.12
N LEU A 58 -0.61 -13.02 12.64
CA LEU A 58 -0.32 -13.49 13.99
C LEU A 58 -0.73 -12.52 15.10
N GLY A 59 -1.83 -11.80 14.92
CA GLY A 59 -2.21 -10.74 15.84
C GLY A 59 -1.33 -9.49 15.75
N VAL A 60 -0.30 -9.51 14.88
CA VAL A 60 0.49 -8.33 14.53
C VAL A 60 -0.17 -7.65 13.34
N PRO A 61 -0.67 -6.41 13.50
CA PRO A 61 -1.28 -5.68 12.42
C PRO A 61 -0.32 -5.50 11.24
N MET A 62 -0.80 -5.78 10.03
CA MET A 62 0.03 -5.58 8.82
C MET A 62 -0.05 -4.14 8.35
N GLU A 63 1.10 -3.59 8.06
CA GLU A 63 1.22 -2.34 7.33
C GLU A 63 1.16 -2.64 5.82
N SER A 64 0.22 -2.02 5.12
CA SER A 64 0.16 -2.08 3.66
C SER A 64 0.85 -0.86 3.07
N LEU A 65 1.77 -1.09 2.16
CA LEU A 65 2.51 -0.05 1.46
C LEU A 65 2.48 -0.30 -0.05
N TRP A 66 2.03 0.69 -0.79
CA TRP A 66 2.12 0.72 -2.24
C TRP A 66 2.82 2.01 -2.70
N GLU A 67 3.79 1.89 -3.60
CA GLU A 67 4.55 3.02 -4.12
C GLU A 67 4.74 2.88 -5.63
N THR A 68 4.54 3.98 -6.38
CA THR A 68 4.85 4.01 -7.80
C THR A 68 6.35 4.18 -8.05
N PRO A 69 6.84 3.81 -9.23
CA PRO A 69 8.11 4.33 -9.72
C PRO A 69 8.04 5.86 -9.87
N TRP A 70 9.16 6.50 -10.22
CA TRP A 70 9.16 7.91 -10.59
C TRP A 70 8.36 8.12 -11.88
N LEU A 71 7.36 9.01 -11.80
CA LEU A 71 6.46 9.38 -12.90
C LEU A 71 6.79 10.80 -13.35
N ASP A 72 7.04 10.99 -14.64
CA ASP A 72 7.22 12.32 -15.25
C ASP A 72 5.91 12.93 -15.75
N LEU A 73 4.85 12.11 -15.84
CA LEU A 73 3.52 12.49 -16.30
C LEU A 73 3.52 13.12 -17.72
N GLY A 74 4.48 12.70 -18.55
CA GLY A 74 4.56 13.07 -19.95
C GLY A 74 5.02 14.50 -20.26
N LYS A 75 5.40 15.28 -19.24
CA LYS A 75 5.86 16.67 -19.41
C LYS A 75 7.02 16.98 -18.48
N ALA A 76 8.08 17.61 -19.04
CA ALA A 76 9.26 18.04 -18.29
C ALA A 76 9.08 19.40 -17.56
N TYR A 77 7.86 19.88 -17.44
CA TYR A 77 7.57 21.15 -16.73
C TYR A 77 7.34 20.94 -15.24
N MET A 78 7.52 22.01 -14.48
CA MET A 78 7.20 22.04 -13.07
C MET A 78 5.69 21.84 -12.85
N LYS A 79 5.34 20.85 -12.04
CA LYS A 79 3.97 20.57 -11.65
C LYS A 79 3.76 21.00 -10.20
N ARG A 80 2.57 21.47 -9.90
CA ARG A 80 2.16 21.85 -8.53
C ARG A 80 0.73 21.46 -8.25
N ASP A 81 0.33 21.65 -6.99
CA ASP A 81 -1.06 21.50 -6.54
C ASP A 81 -1.70 20.18 -6.99
N PHE A 82 -1.02 19.08 -6.68
CA PHE A 82 -1.54 17.77 -7.04
C PHE A 82 -2.88 17.51 -6.36
N VAL A 83 -3.82 17.01 -7.14
CA VAL A 83 -5.11 16.53 -6.67
C VAL A 83 -5.23 15.06 -7.03
N LEU A 84 -5.29 14.20 -6.03
CA LEU A 84 -5.53 12.77 -6.21
C LEU A 84 -7.03 12.53 -6.19
N ARG A 85 -7.55 11.79 -7.17
CA ARG A 85 -8.94 11.31 -7.24
C ARG A 85 -8.95 9.81 -7.31
N PHE A 86 -9.78 9.18 -6.50
CA PHE A 86 -9.95 7.73 -6.46
C PHE A 86 -11.27 7.37 -5.82
N THR A 87 -11.78 6.20 -6.17
CA THR A 87 -12.94 5.59 -5.51
C THR A 87 -12.44 4.52 -4.54
N ALA A 88 -12.90 4.54 -3.31
CA ALA A 88 -12.47 3.60 -2.29
C ALA A 88 -13.58 3.26 -1.29
N ASP A 89 -13.42 2.12 -0.62
CA ASP A 89 -14.11 1.75 0.60
C ASP A 89 -13.14 1.15 1.62
N ALA A 90 -13.65 0.89 2.82
CA ALA A 90 -12.95 0.17 3.87
C ALA A 90 -13.93 -0.76 4.61
N ASP A 91 -13.41 -1.70 5.39
CA ASP A 91 -14.26 -2.63 6.14
C ASP A 91 -14.95 -1.94 7.33
N GLU A 92 -14.40 -0.80 7.77
CA GLU A 92 -14.92 0.05 8.84
C GLU A 92 -14.99 1.51 8.41
N ASN A 93 -15.62 2.36 9.25
CA ASN A 93 -15.59 3.80 9.05
C ASN A 93 -14.29 4.40 9.62
N ASP A 94 -13.87 5.52 9.03
CA ASP A 94 -12.72 6.32 9.48
C ASP A 94 -11.38 5.57 9.48
N VAL A 95 -11.21 4.63 8.53
CA VAL A 95 -9.94 3.92 8.35
C VAL A 95 -8.88 4.87 7.80
N PRO A 96 -7.80 5.16 8.56
CA PRO A 96 -6.80 6.12 8.14
C PRO A 96 -5.85 5.53 7.09
N VAL A 97 -5.75 6.19 5.95
CA VAL A 97 -4.80 5.87 4.89
C VAL A 97 -3.96 7.10 4.59
N GLU A 98 -2.66 6.95 4.64
CA GLU A 98 -1.71 7.99 4.27
C GLU A 98 -1.47 8.01 2.77
N MET A 99 -1.62 9.18 2.17
CA MET A 99 -1.26 9.43 0.79
C MET A 99 -0.13 10.44 0.74
N THR A 100 1.00 10.03 0.20
CA THR A 100 2.21 10.83 0.12
C THR A 100 2.57 11.07 -1.33
N ILE A 101 2.78 12.33 -1.69
CA ILE A 101 3.45 12.69 -2.93
C ILE A 101 4.87 13.13 -2.60
N LYS A 102 5.82 12.44 -3.20
CA LYS A 102 7.25 12.78 -3.17
C LYS A 102 7.66 13.29 -4.53
N THR A 103 8.32 14.44 -4.55
CA THR A 103 8.99 15.00 -5.72
C THR A 103 10.50 14.98 -5.50
N GLU A 104 11.28 15.37 -6.49
CA GLU A 104 12.72 15.55 -6.33
C GLU A 104 13.09 16.66 -5.33
N ARG A 105 12.13 17.52 -4.96
CA ARG A 105 12.34 18.67 -4.08
C ARG A 105 11.75 18.49 -2.68
N ARG A 106 10.55 17.89 -2.61
CA ARG A 106 9.78 17.82 -1.35
C ARG A 106 8.93 16.55 -1.30
N GLU A 107 8.56 16.21 -0.09
CA GLU A 107 7.60 15.15 0.21
C GLU A 107 6.50 15.73 1.11
N LYS A 108 5.26 15.38 0.84
CA LYS A 108 4.11 15.78 1.66
C LYS A 108 3.07 14.67 1.73
N THR A 109 2.61 14.42 2.95
CA THR A 109 1.61 13.40 3.27
C THR A 109 0.29 14.05 3.66
N ARG A 110 -0.80 13.38 3.29
CA ARG A 110 -2.16 13.64 3.78
C ARG A 110 -2.76 12.34 4.27
N VAL A 111 -3.42 12.38 5.41
CA VAL A 111 -4.24 11.29 5.91
C VAL A 111 -5.65 11.45 5.37
N VAL A 112 -6.19 10.38 4.83
CA VAL A 112 -7.57 10.27 4.34
C VAL A 112 -8.28 9.24 5.21
N LEU A 113 -9.44 9.59 5.72
CA LEU A 113 -10.29 8.67 6.48
C LEU A 113 -11.25 7.99 5.50
N LEU A 114 -11.01 6.73 5.21
CA LEU A 114 -11.88 5.94 4.34
C LEU A 114 -13.13 5.50 5.12
N GLN A 115 -14.22 5.38 4.40
CA GLN A 115 -15.51 4.99 4.95
C GLN A 115 -15.89 3.58 4.51
N ARG A 116 -16.74 2.92 5.27
CA ARG A 116 -17.28 1.62 4.92
C ARG A 116 -18.07 1.65 3.61
N GLN A 117 -18.75 2.75 3.35
CA GLN A 117 -19.46 2.93 2.09
C GLN A 117 -18.50 3.35 0.99
N ARG A 118 -18.53 2.67 -0.15
CA ARG A 118 -17.80 3.04 -1.35
C ARG A 118 -18.16 4.44 -1.82
N LYS A 119 -17.18 5.31 -1.95
CA LYS A 119 -17.33 6.68 -2.43
C LYS A 119 -16.08 7.22 -3.11
N ASP A 120 -16.24 8.36 -3.78
CA ASP A 120 -15.16 9.09 -4.41
C ASP A 120 -14.46 10.03 -3.41
N TYR A 121 -13.13 10.03 -3.49
CA TYR A 121 -12.26 10.86 -2.69
C TYR A 121 -11.49 11.83 -3.57
N ARG A 122 -11.27 13.02 -3.02
CA ARG A 122 -10.47 14.06 -3.63
C ARG A 122 -9.49 14.61 -2.60
N VAL A 123 -8.19 14.43 -2.82
CA VAL A 123 -7.13 14.77 -1.88
C VAL A 123 -6.17 15.76 -2.50
N LYS A 124 -6.14 17.00 -1.99
CA LYS A 124 -5.20 18.01 -2.46
C LYS A 124 -3.88 17.92 -1.67
N ILE A 125 -2.76 17.78 -2.40
CA ILE A 125 -1.41 17.72 -1.84
C ILE A 125 -0.54 18.79 -2.53
N GLN A 126 -0.21 19.85 -1.79
CA GLN A 126 0.53 20.99 -2.30
C GLN A 126 2.03 20.71 -2.23
N VAL A 127 2.59 20.20 -3.29
CA VAL A 127 4.03 20.04 -3.53
C VAL A 127 4.33 20.47 -4.96
N SER A 128 5.59 20.73 -5.27
CA SER A 128 6.03 21.07 -6.62
C SER A 128 7.23 20.23 -7.01
N GLY A 129 7.30 19.86 -8.29
CA GLY A 129 8.41 19.11 -8.88
C GLY A 129 8.14 18.74 -10.33
N VAL A 130 9.18 18.27 -11.01
CA VAL A 130 9.09 17.79 -12.40
C VAL A 130 8.59 16.36 -12.44
N ARG A 131 9.06 15.53 -11.53
CA ARG A 131 8.67 14.12 -11.36
C ARG A 131 8.02 13.89 -10.00
N MET A 132 7.20 12.86 -9.92
CA MET A 132 6.58 12.48 -8.66
C MET A 132 6.62 10.97 -8.43
N LYS A 133 6.54 10.58 -7.17
CA LYS A 133 6.13 9.25 -6.72
C LYS A 133 4.87 9.41 -5.87
N LEU A 134 3.94 8.49 -6.04
CA LEU A 134 2.81 8.34 -5.13
C LEU A 134 3.08 7.14 -4.21
N LYS A 135 2.91 7.36 -2.92
CA LYS A 135 2.99 6.33 -1.90
C LYS A 135 1.69 6.31 -1.12
N ILE A 136 1.11 5.13 -0.98
CA ILE A 136 -0.10 4.90 -0.21
C ILE A 136 0.25 3.91 0.90
N ARG A 137 -0.07 4.26 2.14
CA ARG A 137 0.27 3.48 3.32
C ARG A 137 -0.92 3.39 4.24
N SER A 138 -1.23 2.20 4.73
CA SER A 138 -2.14 2.02 5.86
C SER A 138 -1.36 1.73 7.12
N HIS A 139 -1.86 2.26 8.24
CA HIS A 139 -1.29 1.94 9.54
C HIS A 139 -1.68 0.54 9.98
N ALA A 140 -0.79 -0.07 10.74
CA ALA A 140 -0.79 -1.44 11.18
C ALA A 140 -2.00 -1.91 12.03
N LYS A 141 -2.99 -1.10 12.28
CA LYS A 141 -4.25 -1.47 12.95
C LYS A 141 -5.48 -1.12 12.10
N ALA A 142 -5.24 -0.68 10.87
CA ALA A 142 -6.35 -0.31 10.02
C ALA A 142 -7.10 -1.56 9.55
N ALA A 143 -8.40 -1.50 9.56
CA ALA A 143 -9.26 -2.43 8.86
C ALA A 143 -8.88 -2.50 7.38
N GLY A 144 -9.26 -3.57 6.70
CA GLY A 144 -9.04 -3.72 5.28
C GLY A 144 -9.63 -2.55 4.48
N TRP A 145 -9.00 -2.21 3.38
CA TRP A 145 -9.47 -1.15 2.48
C TRP A 145 -9.16 -1.49 1.02
N ARG A 146 -9.92 -0.87 0.10
CA ARG A 146 -9.82 -1.12 -1.34
C ARG A 146 -9.89 0.18 -2.11
N ILE A 147 -9.06 0.30 -3.17
CA ILE A 147 -9.15 1.35 -4.19
C ILE A 147 -9.62 0.72 -5.50
N TYR A 148 -10.60 1.32 -6.13
CA TYR A 148 -11.22 0.85 -7.37
C TYR A 148 -10.77 1.70 -8.56
N GLY A 149 -10.36 1.05 -9.64
CA GLY A 149 -9.99 1.73 -10.89
C GLY A 149 -8.69 2.53 -10.83
N GLY A 150 -7.94 2.45 -9.72
CA GLY A 150 -6.67 3.14 -9.53
C GLY A 150 -6.81 4.57 -8.99
N VAL A 151 -5.71 5.31 -9.00
CA VAL A 151 -5.62 6.70 -8.54
C VAL A 151 -5.27 7.60 -9.71
N GLN A 152 -6.12 8.60 -9.95
CA GLN A 152 -5.86 9.65 -10.94
C GLN A 152 -5.17 10.82 -10.26
N ALA A 153 -4.13 11.37 -10.89
CA ALA A 153 -3.44 12.57 -10.43
C ALA A 153 -3.65 13.72 -11.41
N GLU A 154 -4.30 14.77 -10.93
CA GLU A 154 -4.41 16.07 -11.60
C GLU A 154 -3.34 17.01 -11.03
N TYR A 155 -2.83 17.93 -11.83
CA TYR A 155 -1.83 18.90 -11.39
C TYR A 155 -1.91 20.20 -12.21
N SER A 156 -1.47 21.31 -11.64
CA SER A 156 -1.23 22.55 -12.37
C SER A 156 0.19 22.58 -12.93
N LEU A 157 0.36 23.16 -14.10
CA LEU A 157 1.67 23.46 -14.66
C LEU A 157 2.06 24.89 -14.28
N ASP A 158 3.34 25.12 -14.02
CA ASP A 158 3.89 26.47 -14.05
C ASP A 158 3.95 26.92 -15.51
N GLU A 159 3.18 27.94 -15.83
CA GLU A 159 3.42 28.71 -17.07
C GLU A 159 4.72 29.50 -16.86
N VAL A 160 5.68 29.23 -17.73
CA VAL A 160 6.95 29.97 -17.81
C VAL A 160 6.70 31.24 -18.56
#